data_63e3468c05b7046db3b2cbe34a6b7d83
#
_entry.id   63e3468c05b7046db3b2cbe34a6b7d83
#
_cell.length_a   1.000
_cell.length_b   1.000
_cell.length_c   1.000
_cell.angle_alpha   90.00
_cell.angle_beta   90.00
_cell.angle_gamma   90.00
#
_symmetry.space_group_name_H-M   'P 1'
#
loop_
_entity.id
_entity.type
_entity.pdbx_description
1 polymer ?
#
loop_
_entity_poly.entity_id
_entity_poly.type
_entity_poly.pdbx_seq_one_letter_code
_entity_poly.pdbx_strand_id
1 'polypeptide(L)'
;ARRTSCVSNMKQLALAIHNYKDAQKVIPPGWQKPADLTNFGYGNYWGWGTFILPFTEQVALYDQIDFGHQWLIDSGVNKGISATQLAGRCCPSDTMGLINTKRNNNGKSNYLGSFGNKGINNTQYTTSTNRGVFTENSKLRFRDIIDGTSQTIMLGERIGDRGNYKAGVWVGVRALGNGPECTVGRGPGSATNIVNTINGSNAWTLSVSNHPGGANVAKVDGSVAFLTNSINVTAYRYMIQIDDGQVIPD
;
A
#
# COMPACT_ATOMS: atom_id res chain seq x y z
N ALA A 1 7.64 4.95 22.25
CA ALA A 1 8.75 5.17 21.34
C ALA A 1 8.51 4.51 19.95
N ARG A 2 8.43 3.16 19.82
CA ARG A 2 8.33 2.51 18.48
C ARG A 2 7.08 2.91 17.68
N ARG A 3 5.90 3.00 18.32
CA ARG A 3 4.68 3.45 17.63
C ARG A 3 4.79 4.89 17.12
N THR A 4 5.42 5.78 17.88
CA THR A 4 5.65 7.16 17.47
C THR A 4 6.50 7.23 16.19
N SER A 5 7.55 6.39 16.09
CA SER A 5 8.35 6.32 14.87
C SER A 5 7.55 5.79 13.67
N CYS A 6 6.69 4.78 13.88
CA CYS A 6 5.82 4.27 12.80
C CYS A 6 4.82 5.34 12.33
N VAL A 7 4.25 6.13 13.25
CA VAL A 7 3.39 7.28 12.92
C VAL A 7 4.16 8.34 12.15
N SER A 8 5.40 8.67 12.55
CA SER A 8 6.25 9.63 11.85
C SER A 8 6.56 9.18 10.42
N ASN A 9 6.97 7.93 10.24
CA ASN A 9 7.23 7.35 8.91
C ASN A 9 5.97 7.45 8.02
N MET A 10 4.81 7.10 8.56
CA MET A 10 3.54 7.14 7.83
C MET A 10 3.15 8.57 7.43
N LYS A 11 3.38 9.56 8.30
CA LYS A 11 3.19 10.98 7.98
C LYS A 11 4.11 11.45 6.86
N GLN A 12 5.38 11.05 6.88
CA GLN A 12 6.34 11.38 5.82
C GLN A 12 5.94 10.76 4.47
N LEU A 13 5.46 9.51 4.48
CA LEU A 13 4.94 8.88 3.27
C LEU A 13 3.69 9.58 2.73
N ALA A 14 2.76 9.96 3.60
CA ALA A 14 1.59 10.72 3.20
C ALA A 14 1.97 12.08 2.60
N LEU A 15 2.91 12.81 3.22
CA LEU A 15 3.44 14.06 2.69
C LEU A 15 4.09 13.86 1.32
N ALA A 16 4.89 12.80 1.14
CA ALA A 16 5.50 12.48 -0.15
C ALA A 16 4.46 12.20 -1.25
N ILE A 17 3.37 11.53 -0.90
CA ILE A 17 2.24 11.29 -1.83
C ILE A 17 1.55 12.62 -2.19
N HIS A 18 1.39 13.54 -1.23
CA HIS A 18 0.86 14.89 -1.50
C HIS A 18 1.77 15.68 -2.42
N ASN A 19 3.10 15.67 -2.18
CA ASN A 19 4.08 16.33 -3.03
C ASN A 19 4.07 15.75 -4.47
N TYR A 20 3.99 14.43 -4.59
CA TYR A 20 3.79 13.77 -5.90
C TYR A 20 2.51 14.27 -6.58
N LYS A 21 1.38 14.27 -5.86
CA LYS A 21 0.08 14.77 -6.37
C LYS A 21 0.17 16.25 -6.79
N ASP A 22 0.90 17.08 -6.07
CA ASP A 22 1.05 18.49 -6.42
C ASP A 22 1.89 18.67 -7.69
N ALA A 23 2.91 17.82 -7.91
CA ALA A 23 3.72 17.80 -9.12
C ALA A 23 2.97 17.19 -10.32
N GLN A 24 2.37 16.02 -10.14
CA GLN A 24 1.77 15.21 -11.21
C GLN A 24 0.26 15.45 -11.42
N LYS A 25 -0.39 16.22 -10.52
CA LYS A 25 -1.83 16.54 -10.51
C LYS A 25 -2.75 15.34 -10.26
N VAL A 26 -2.18 14.17 -9.96
CA VAL A 26 -2.88 12.92 -9.59
C VAL A 26 -2.13 12.23 -8.46
N ILE A 27 -2.83 11.41 -7.69
CA ILE A 27 -2.23 10.48 -6.72
C ILE A 27 -1.43 9.42 -7.49
N PRO A 28 -0.26 8.95 -6.99
CA PRO A 28 0.47 7.90 -7.66
C PRO A 28 -0.41 6.65 -7.82
N PRO A 29 -0.37 5.96 -8.97
CA PRO A 29 -1.10 4.72 -9.15
C PRO A 29 -0.62 3.65 -8.16
N GLY A 30 -1.47 2.73 -7.78
CA GLY A 30 -1.09 1.58 -6.96
C GLY A 30 0.08 0.82 -7.59
N TRP A 31 -0.02 0.61 -8.90
CA TRP A 31 1.07 0.16 -9.77
C TRP A 31 0.80 0.55 -11.23
N GLN A 32 1.86 0.60 -12.03
CA GLN A 32 1.77 0.84 -13.48
C GLN A 32 1.98 -0.46 -14.24
N LYS A 33 0.96 -0.88 -14.98
CA LYS A 33 1.01 -2.00 -15.91
C LYS A 33 1.06 -1.45 -17.35
N PRO A 34 2.01 -1.88 -18.19
CA PRO A 34 2.04 -1.53 -19.60
C PRO A 34 0.75 -1.95 -20.32
N ALA A 35 0.30 -1.13 -21.27
CA ALA A 35 -0.99 -1.34 -21.95
C ALA A 35 -1.01 -2.57 -22.88
N ASP A 36 0.17 -2.98 -23.36
CA ASP A 36 0.37 -4.14 -24.23
C ASP A 36 0.26 -5.49 -23.51
N LEU A 37 0.27 -5.49 -22.17
CA LEU A 37 0.17 -6.71 -21.37
C LEU A 37 -1.27 -6.94 -20.91
N THR A 38 -1.91 -7.96 -21.48
CA THR A 38 -3.31 -8.31 -21.15
C THR A 38 -3.45 -9.15 -19.90
N ASN A 39 -2.39 -9.84 -19.45
CA ASN A 39 -2.41 -10.75 -18.31
C ASN A 39 -1.59 -10.23 -17.12
N PHE A 40 -2.18 -10.25 -15.93
CA PHE A 40 -1.51 -9.87 -14.68
C PHE A 40 -0.27 -10.74 -14.35
N GLY A 41 -0.23 -11.97 -14.85
CA GLY A 41 0.79 -12.97 -14.48
C GLY A 41 2.19 -12.78 -15.08
N TYR A 42 2.43 -11.80 -15.96
CA TYR A 42 3.63 -11.76 -16.78
C TYR A 42 4.59 -10.59 -16.53
N GLY A 43 4.43 -9.83 -15.46
CA GLY A 43 5.34 -8.70 -15.21
C GLY A 43 5.53 -8.32 -13.75
N ASN A 44 6.66 -7.69 -13.50
CA ASN A 44 6.96 -6.99 -12.24
C ASN A 44 6.77 -5.49 -12.51
N TYR A 45 5.73 -4.89 -11.92
CA TYR A 45 5.33 -3.52 -12.24
C TYR A 45 5.70 -2.56 -11.11
N TRP A 46 6.15 -1.36 -11.47
CA TRP A 46 6.49 -0.30 -10.54
C TRP A 46 5.26 0.14 -9.74
N GLY A 47 5.41 0.22 -8.43
CA GLY A 47 4.32 0.57 -7.51
C GLY A 47 4.41 2.01 -7.01
N TRP A 48 3.38 2.45 -6.29
CA TRP A 48 3.28 3.78 -5.71
C TRP A 48 4.52 4.16 -4.89
N GLY A 49 5.12 3.20 -4.20
CA GLY A 49 6.32 3.41 -3.39
C GLY A 49 7.54 3.85 -4.21
N THR A 50 7.66 3.42 -5.47
CA THR A 50 8.71 3.85 -6.39
C THR A 50 8.48 5.27 -6.87
N PHE A 51 7.25 5.62 -7.24
CA PHE A 51 6.94 6.94 -7.79
C PHE A 51 7.13 8.09 -6.79
N ILE A 52 7.09 7.81 -5.50
CA ILE A 52 7.32 8.82 -4.45
C ILE A 52 8.77 8.89 -3.96
N LEU A 53 9.71 8.15 -4.53
CA LEU A 53 11.13 8.20 -4.13
C LEU A 53 11.71 9.61 -4.18
N PRO A 54 11.48 10.43 -5.23
CA PRO A 54 12.00 11.80 -5.29
C PRO A 54 11.51 12.69 -4.14
N PHE A 55 10.36 12.38 -3.58
CA PHE A 55 9.72 13.12 -2.49
C PHE A 55 10.02 12.55 -1.10
N THR A 56 10.93 11.56 -1.02
CA THR A 56 11.43 10.95 0.22
C THR A 56 12.95 10.94 0.29
N GLU A 57 13.58 11.97 -0.28
CA GLU A 57 15.05 12.15 -0.31
C GLU A 57 15.80 10.99 -1.03
N GLN A 58 15.13 10.29 -1.95
CA GLN A 58 15.68 9.16 -2.68
C GLN A 58 15.82 9.46 -4.18
N VAL A 59 16.14 10.71 -4.56
CA VAL A 59 16.30 11.13 -5.96
C VAL A 59 17.39 10.29 -6.65
N ALA A 60 18.55 10.13 -6.02
CA ALA A 60 19.65 9.35 -6.58
C ALA A 60 19.30 7.87 -6.86
N LEU A 61 18.40 7.29 -6.05
CA LEU A 61 17.88 5.94 -6.30
C LEU A 61 16.88 5.94 -7.46
N TYR A 62 16.02 6.96 -7.50
CA TYR A 62 15.02 7.11 -8.57
C TYR A 62 15.67 7.27 -9.94
N ASP A 63 16.73 8.06 -10.05
CA ASP A 63 17.48 8.32 -11.28
C ASP A 63 18.20 7.09 -11.84
N GLN A 64 18.43 6.07 -11.02
CA GLN A 64 19.01 4.79 -11.45
C GLN A 64 17.97 3.86 -12.08
N ILE A 65 16.67 4.16 -11.95
CA ILE A 65 15.60 3.28 -12.42
C ILE A 65 15.38 3.48 -13.91
N ASP A 66 15.50 2.41 -14.67
CA ASP A 66 15.01 2.36 -16.03
C ASP A 66 13.54 1.90 -16.05
N PHE A 67 12.63 2.86 -16.15
CA PHE A 67 11.18 2.61 -16.20
C PHE A 67 10.71 1.96 -17.51
N GLY A 68 11.55 1.93 -18.55
CA GLY A 68 11.28 1.18 -19.77
C GLY A 68 11.34 -0.33 -19.58
N HIS A 69 11.88 -0.78 -18.43
CA HIS A 69 12.00 -2.18 -18.08
C HIS A 69 11.30 -2.49 -16.77
N GLN A 70 10.86 -3.75 -16.63
CA GLN A 70 10.33 -4.24 -15.36
C GLN A 70 11.44 -4.29 -14.30
N TRP A 71 11.06 -4.18 -13.00
CA TRP A 71 12.03 -4.43 -11.95
C TRP A 71 12.27 -5.94 -11.79
N LEU A 72 13.52 -6.36 -11.87
CA LEU A 72 13.94 -7.75 -11.70
C LEU A 72 15.07 -7.81 -10.67
N ILE A 73 15.01 -8.82 -9.80
CA ILE A 73 16.02 -9.02 -8.76
C ILE A 73 17.30 -9.62 -9.32
N ASP A 74 17.15 -10.60 -10.20
CA ASP A 74 18.22 -11.51 -10.58
C ASP A 74 18.92 -11.14 -11.89
N SER A 75 18.28 -10.30 -12.72
CA SER A 75 18.81 -9.92 -14.03
C SER A 75 18.21 -8.60 -14.54
N GLY A 76 18.81 -8.06 -15.59
CA GLY A 76 18.34 -6.84 -16.25
C GLY A 76 18.94 -5.56 -15.68
N VAL A 77 18.56 -4.43 -16.29
CA VAL A 77 19.10 -3.09 -16.01
C VAL A 77 18.79 -2.60 -14.60
N ASN A 78 17.67 -3.05 -14.02
CA ASN A 78 17.23 -2.69 -12.68
C ASN A 78 17.71 -3.67 -11.59
N LYS A 79 18.68 -4.53 -11.91
CA LYS A 79 19.24 -5.51 -10.96
C LYS A 79 19.73 -4.83 -9.69
N GLY A 80 19.33 -5.37 -8.55
CA GLY A 80 19.75 -4.88 -7.23
C GLY A 80 18.95 -3.69 -6.71
N ILE A 81 18.33 -2.88 -7.56
CA ILE A 81 17.55 -1.71 -7.14
C ILE A 81 16.42 -2.12 -6.18
N SER A 82 15.69 -3.18 -6.51
CA SER A 82 14.57 -3.68 -5.69
C SER A 82 14.96 -4.16 -4.30
N ALA A 83 16.24 -4.51 -4.08
CA ALA A 83 16.78 -4.92 -2.78
C ALA A 83 17.26 -3.75 -1.92
N THR A 84 17.21 -2.52 -2.41
CA THR A 84 17.64 -1.34 -1.64
C THR A 84 16.80 -1.19 -0.37
N GLN A 85 17.48 -1.00 0.76
CA GLN A 85 16.87 -0.87 2.06
C GLN A 85 16.51 0.58 2.34
N LEU A 86 15.24 0.84 2.61
CA LEU A 86 14.73 2.18 2.93
C LEU A 86 14.16 2.17 4.35
N ALA A 87 14.93 2.67 5.32
CA ALA A 87 14.56 2.63 6.74
C ALA A 87 13.20 3.32 7.02
N GLY A 88 12.92 4.45 6.36
CA GLY A 88 11.63 5.17 6.47
C GLY A 88 10.40 4.39 5.96
N ARG A 89 10.63 3.25 5.29
CA ARG A 89 9.56 2.33 4.87
C ARG A 89 9.29 1.23 5.89
N CYS A 90 10.03 1.18 6.99
CA CYS A 90 9.97 0.08 7.94
C CYS A 90 9.48 0.56 9.31
N CYS A 91 8.54 -0.19 9.89
CA CYS A 91 8.09 0.03 11.26
C CYS A 91 9.05 -0.69 12.23
N PRO A 92 9.64 0.01 13.23
CA PRO A 92 10.57 -0.61 14.17
C PRO A 92 9.91 -1.62 15.14
N SER A 93 8.59 -1.78 15.08
CA SER A 93 7.86 -2.83 15.81
C SER A 93 7.79 -4.16 15.05
N ASP A 94 8.18 -4.18 13.76
CA ASP A 94 8.31 -5.41 12.97
C ASP A 94 9.73 -5.96 13.15
N THR A 95 9.86 -7.20 13.62
CA THR A 95 11.16 -7.85 13.86
C THR A 95 11.81 -8.41 12.60
N MET A 96 11.08 -8.48 11.49
CA MET A 96 11.69 -8.73 10.18
C MET A 96 12.64 -7.58 9.82
N GLY A 97 13.87 -7.89 9.41
CA GLY A 97 14.86 -6.89 8.96
C GLY A 97 14.36 -6.00 7.82
N LEU A 98 15.24 -5.14 7.31
CA LEU A 98 14.89 -4.19 6.23
C LEU A 98 14.70 -4.86 4.86
N ILE A 99 15.10 -6.11 4.73
CA ILE A 99 14.89 -6.96 3.55
C ILE A 99 13.74 -7.91 3.81
N ASN A 100 12.84 -8.01 2.85
CA ASN A 100 11.70 -8.92 2.93
C ASN A 100 12.07 -10.29 2.38
N THR A 101 12.52 -11.19 3.26
CA THR A 101 12.92 -12.56 2.89
C THR A 101 11.73 -13.42 2.40
N LYS A 102 10.51 -13.07 2.76
CA LYS A 102 9.28 -13.74 2.27
C LYS A 102 8.87 -13.25 0.87
N ARG A 103 9.54 -12.20 0.34
CA ARG A 103 9.27 -11.60 -0.97
C ARG A 103 10.57 -11.40 -1.77
N ASN A 104 11.30 -12.50 -1.98
CA ASN A 104 12.51 -12.57 -2.81
C ASN A 104 13.59 -11.58 -2.44
N ASN A 105 13.81 -11.35 -1.16
CA ASN A 105 14.86 -10.46 -0.65
C ASN A 105 14.77 -9.02 -1.21
N ASN A 106 13.56 -8.54 -1.50
CA ASN A 106 13.34 -7.14 -1.85
C ASN A 106 13.39 -6.22 -0.62
N GLY A 107 13.65 -4.95 -0.86
CA GLY A 107 13.54 -3.90 0.16
C GLY A 107 12.13 -3.88 0.77
N LYS A 108 12.06 -4.07 2.09
CA LYS A 108 10.80 -4.17 2.82
C LYS A 108 10.05 -2.85 2.87
N SER A 109 8.72 -2.94 2.85
CA SER A 109 7.82 -1.88 3.29
C SER A 109 6.80 -2.43 4.29
N ASN A 110 6.65 -1.77 5.43
CA ASN A 110 5.57 -2.05 6.37
C ASN A 110 4.32 -1.21 6.09
N TYR A 111 4.32 -0.41 5.04
CA TYR A 111 3.21 0.48 4.69
C TYR A 111 2.67 0.10 3.32
N LEU A 112 1.38 -0.24 3.29
CA LEU A 112 0.67 -0.65 2.08
C LEU A 112 -0.36 0.40 1.69
N GLY A 113 -0.55 0.59 0.38
CA GLY A 113 -1.65 1.39 -0.15
C GLY A 113 -3.01 0.72 0.00
N SER A 114 -4.06 1.48 0.25
CA SER A 114 -5.44 0.97 0.30
C SER A 114 -5.94 0.65 -1.10
N PHE A 115 -6.22 -0.62 -1.35
CA PHE A 115 -6.81 -1.10 -2.60
C PHE A 115 -8.35 -1.02 -2.60
N GLY A 116 -8.95 -0.91 -1.43
CA GLY A 116 -10.40 -1.01 -1.23
C GLY A 116 -10.80 -2.33 -0.61
N ASN A 117 -12.07 -2.71 -0.76
CA ASN A 117 -12.61 -3.91 -0.12
C ASN A 117 -12.91 -5.07 -1.10
N LYS A 118 -12.71 -4.89 -2.41
CA LYS A 118 -12.84 -6.00 -3.38
C LYS A 118 -11.68 -6.98 -3.30
N GLY A 119 -11.97 -8.21 -3.69
CA GLY A 119 -10.93 -9.23 -3.90
C GLY A 119 -9.96 -8.77 -4.99
N ILE A 120 -8.68 -8.89 -4.71
CA ILE A 120 -7.63 -8.71 -5.71
C ILE A 120 -7.57 -10.00 -6.53
N ASN A 121 -8.56 -10.21 -7.40
CA ASN A 121 -8.61 -11.35 -8.32
C ASN A 121 -8.18 -10.90 -9.71
N ASN A 122 -7.56 -11.78 -10.47
CA ASN A 122 -6.87 -11.57 -11.75
C ASN A 122 -7.63 -10.83 -12.86
N THR A 123 -8.87 -10.41 -12.65
CA THR A 123 -9.70 -9.83 -13.73
C THR A 123 -10.37 -8.49 -13.39
N GLN A 124 -10.16 -7.92 -12.19
CA GLN A 124 -10.95 -6.76 -11.75
C GLN A 124 -10.15 -5.67 -11.01
N TYR A 125 -8.98 -5.32 -11.52
CA TYR A 125 -8.15 -4.26 -10.90
C TYR A 125 -8.62 -2.84 -11.18
N THR A 126 -9.58 -2.68 -12.10
CA THR A 126 -10.07 -1.37 -12.61
C THR A 126 -11.54 -1.11 -12.32
N THR A 127 -12.19 -1.89 -11.46
CA THR A 127 -13.64 -1.76 -11.27
C THR A 127 -14.03 -0.46 -10.57
N SER A 128 -15.10 0.13 -11.06
CA SER A 128 -15.65 1.41 -10.62
C SER A 128 -16.31 1.42 -9.24
N THR A 129 -16.43 0.27 -8.58
CA THR A 129 -17.13 0.16 -7.28
C THR A 129 -16.25 -0.48 -6.22
N ASN A 130 -16.34 -0.01 -4.97
CA ASN A 130 -15.59 -0.52 -3.81
C ASN A 130 -14.05 -0.39 -3.93
N ARG A 131 -13.58 0.58 -4.72
CA ARG A 131 -12.15 0.84 -4.94
C ARG A 131 -11.57 1.66 -3.78
N GLY A 132 -10.30 1.40 -3.50
CA GLY A 132 -9.50 2.25 -2.64
C GLY A 132 -8.69 3.27 -3.43
N VAL A 133 -7.77 3.92 -2.75
CA VAL A 133 -6.93 4.99 -3.33
C VAL A 133 -5.93 4.45 -4.35
N PHE A 134 -5.39 3.25 -4.15
CA PHE A 134 -4.31 2.70 -4.95
C PHE A 134 -4.76 1.50 -5.79
N THR A 135 -5.08 1.76 -7.04
CA THR A 135 -5.47 0.72 -8.02
C THR A 135 -4.53 0.73 -9.23
N GLU A 136 -4.68 -0.27 -10.11
CA GLU A 136 -3.89 -0.40 -11.34
C GLU A 136 -4.09 0.82 -12.24
N ASN A 137 -2.98 1.41 -12.71
CA ASN A 137 -2.98 2.51 -13.69
C ASN A 137 -3.91 3.68 -13.32
N SER A 138 -4.23 3.85 -12.02
CA SER A 138 -5.14 4.90 -11.57
C SER A 138 -4.58 6.30 -11.83
N LYS A 139 -5.48 7.22 -12.17
CA LYS A 139 -5.20 8.67 -12.31
C LYS A 139 -6.13 9.46 -11.37
N LEU A 140 -6.18 9.04 -10.11
CA LEU A 140 -7.08 9.57 -9.10
C LEU A 140 -6.65 10.97 -8.67
N ARG A 141 -7.59 11.90 -8.55
CA ARG A 141 -7.41 13.23 -7.98
C ARG A 141 -8.13 13.32 -6.65
N PHE A 142 -7.76 14.28 -5.79
CA PHE A 142 -8.46 14.46 -4.51
C PHE A 142 -9.97 14.71 -4.65
N ARG A 143 -10.39 15.40 -5.70
CA ARG A 143 -11.82 15.64 -6.00
C ARG A 143 -12.61 14.37 -6.34
N ASP A 144 -11.91 13.29 -6.70
CA ASP A 144 -12.53 12.02 -7.06
C ASP A 144 -12.79 11.14 -5.80
N ILE A 145 -12.33 11.61 -4.62
CA ILE A 145 -12.54 10.98 -3.30
C ILE A 145 -13.74 11.66 -2.66
N ILE A 146 -14.94 11.22 -3.07
CA ILE A 146 -16.19 11.88 -2.70
C ILE A 146 -16.61 11.60 -1.26
N ASP A 147 -16.13 10.51 -0.64
CA ASP A 147 -16.39 10.18 0.77
C ASP A 147 -15.57 11.05 1.75
N GLY A 148 -14.71 11.94 1.20
CA GLY A 148 -13.93 12.91 1.96
C GLY A 148 -12.52 12.41 2.31
N THR A 149 -11.54 13.28 2.08
CA THR A 149 -10.12 12.96 2.28
C THR A 149 -9.75 12.70 3.74
N SER A 150 -10.47 13.29 4.69
CA SER A 150 -10.29 13.09 6.13
C SER A 150 -10.96 11.81 6.66
N GLN A 151 -11.77 11.13 5.86
CA GLN A 151 -12.44 9.90 6.22
C GLN A 151 -11.86 8.68 5.52
N THR A 152 -11.23 8.86 4.36
CA THR A 152 -10.73 7.76 3.54
C THR A 152 -9.30 7.37 3.91
N ILE A 153 -9.09 6.08 4.18
CA ILE A 153 -7.76 5.50 4.48
C ILE A 153 -6.96 5.36 3.19
N MET A 154 -5.77 5.95 3.19
CA MET A 154 -4.80 5.87 2.10
C MET A 154 -3.75 4.79 2.35
N LEU A 155 -3.16 4.73 3.54
CA LEU A 155 -2.11 3.77 3.90
C LEU A 155 -2.47 2.99 5.16
N GLY A 156 -2.06 1.72 5.22
CA GLY A 156 -2.13 0.88 6.42
C GLY A 156 -0.79 0.22 6.75
N GLU A 157 -0.57 -0.07 8.03
CA GLU A 157 0.60 -0.81 8.48
C GLU A 157 0.48 -2.30 8.17
N ARG A 158 1.59 -2.94 7.79
CA ARG A 158 1.65 -4.38 7.60
C ARG A 158 2.98 -4.98 8.03
N ILE A 159 2.92 -5.84 9.04
CA ILE A 159 4.09 -6.59 9.53
C ILE A 159 4.38 -7.82 8.66
N GLY A 160 5.61 -8.34 8.77
CA GLY A 160 6.07 -9.52 8.04
C GLY A 160 6.59 -10.67 8.90
N ASP A 161 6.68 -10.47 10.19
CA ASP A 161 7.31 -11.39 11.13
C ASP A 161 6.36 -12.38 11.80
N ARG A 162 5.04 -12.26 11.59
CA ARG A 162 4.03 -13.08 12.24
C ARG A 162 3.21 -13.92 11.24
N GLY A 163 3.19 -15.24 11.45
CA GLY A 163 2.33 -16.15 10.69
C GLY A 163 2.49 -16.06 9.17
N ASN A 164 1.37 -16.03 8.46
CA ASN A 164 1.31 -15.95 7.00
C ASN A 164 1.50 -14.52 6.45
N TYR A 165 1.65 -13.52 7.31
CA TYR A 165 1.86 -12.15 6.86
C TYR A 165 3.23 -12.01 6.21
N LYS A 166 3.23 -11.28 5.12
CA LYS A 166 4.42 -11.01 4.34
C LYS A 166 4.48 -9.52 4.14
N ALA A 167 5.01 -8.71 5.01
CA ALA A 167 5.11 -7.27 4.81
C ALA A 167 5.17 -6.90 3.31
N GLY A 168 4.99 -5.67 2.96
CA GLY A 168 5.10 -5.25 1.57
C GLY A 168 6.56 -5.11 1.12
N VAL A 169 6.70 -4.68 -0.11
CA VAL A 169 7.94 -4.15 -0.69
C VAL A 169 7.65 -2.76 -1.25
N TRP A 170 8.66 -1.89 -1.24
CA TRP A 170 8.46 -0.53 -1.71
C TRP A 170 8.42 -0.42 -3.23
N VAL A 171 9.05 -1.34 -3.94
CA VAL A 171 9.30 -1.26 -5.38
C VAL A 171 8.04 -1.46 -6.24
N GLY A 172 7.14 -2.35 -5.85
CA GLY A 172 5.91 -2.56 -6.64
C GLY A 172 5.32 -3.96 -6.55
N VAL A 173 4.59 -4.37 -7.58
CA VAL A 173 3.90 -5.66 -7.67
C VAL A 173 4.73 -6.69 -8.43
N ARG A 174 4.55 -7.96 -8.09
CA ARG A 174 5.28 -9.08 -8.68
C ARG A 174 4.36 -10.01 -9.47
N ALA A 175 4.86 -10.50 -10.61
CA ALA A 175 4.11 -11.35 -11.54
C ALA A 175 3.74 -12.74 -11.01
N LEU A 176 4.58 -13.35 -10.20
CA LEU A 176 4.40 -14.72 -9.76
C LEU A 176 4.09 -14.81 -8.26
N GLY A 177 2.90 -15.31 -7.94
CA GLY A 177 2.54 -15.81 -6.61
C GLY A 177 2.27 -14.78 -5.51
N ASN A 178 2.55 -13.51 -5.73
CA ASN A 178 2.39 -12.48 -4.70
C ASN A 178 1.71 -11.20 -5.18
N GLY A 179 1.30 -11.11 -6.43
CA GLY A 179 0.45 -10.06 -7.01
C GLY A 179 0.54 -8.66 -6.38
N PRO A 180 -0.55 -7.90 -6.42
CA PRO A 180 -0.63 -6.55 -5.86
C PRO A 180 -0.43 -6.49 -4.36
N GLU A 181 -0.62 -7.57 -3.61
CA GLU A 181 -0.41 -7.62 -2.15
C GLU A 181 1.03 -7.29 -1.72
N CYS A 182 1.95 -7.18 -2.66
CA CYS A 182 3.30 -6.68 -2.40
C CYS A 182 3.32 -5.20 -2.04
N THR A 183 2.38 -4.40 -2.53
CA THR A 183 2.38 -2.94 -2.36
C THR A 183 1.04 -2.38 -1.89
N VAL A 184 -0.05 -3.14 -2.04
CA VAL A 184 -1.38 -2.74 -1.58
C VAL A 184 -2.03 -3.80 -0.72
N GLY A 185 -2.99 -3.40 0.12
CA GLY A 185 -3.80 -4.28 0.95
C GLY A 185 -5.28 -3.93 0.84
N ARG A 186 -6.14 -4.84 1.33
CA ARG A 186 -7.59 -4.67 1.31
C ARG A 186 -8.20 -4.71 2.70
N GLY A 187 -9.38 -4.15 2.83
CA GLY A 187 -10.24 -4.29 3.99
C GLY A 187 -11.36 -5.33 3.81
N PRO A 188 -12.35 -5.32 4.69
CA PRO A 188 -13.45 -6.27 4.68
C PRO A 188 -14.29 -6.15 3.41
N GLY A 189 -14.58 -7.28 2.75
CA GLY A 189 -15.45 -7.32 1.56
C GLY A 189 -16.94 -7.19 1.88
N SER A 190 -17.34 -7.47 3.13
CA SER A 190 -18.70 -7.33 3.65
C SER A 190 -18.69 -7.01 5.14
N ALA A 191 -19.80 -6.60 5.70
CA ALA A 191 -19.94 -6.30 7.13
C ALA A 191 -19.68 -7.52 8.04
N THR A 192 -19.81 -8.74 7.51
CA THR A 192 -19.54 -10.00 8.22
C THR A 192 -18.14 -10.56 8.00
N ASN A 193 -17.33 -9.93 7.13
CA ASN A 193 -15.98 -10.41 6.82
C ASN A 193 -14.97 -9.87 7.84
N ILE A 194 -14.79 -10.59 8.93
CA ILE A 194 -13.85 -10.25 10.01
C ILE A 194 -12.39 -10.60 9.69
N VAL A 195 -12.10 -11.33 8.64
CA VAL A 195 -10.73 -11.79 8.35
C VAL A 195 -9.83 -10.70 7.76
N ASN A 196 -10.40 -9.62 7.22
CA ASN A 196 -9.66 -8.47 6.71
C ASN A 196 -9.82 -7.21 7.58
N THR A 197 -10.20 -7.34 8.83
CA THR A 197 -10.26 -6.25 9.82
C THR A 197 -8.86 -5.86 10.31
N ILE A 198 -8.76 -4.87 11.20
CA ILE A 198 -7.50 -4.53 11.87
C ILE A 198 -6.96 -5.78 12.58
N ASN A 199 -5.71 -6.11 12.30
CA ASN A 199 -5.05 -7.35 12.76
C ASN A 199 -5.80 -8.65 12.42
N GLY A 200 -6.65 -8.63 11.39
CA GLY A 200 -7.36 -9.81 10.88
C GLY A 200 -6.42 -10.87 10.33
N SER A 201 -6.90 -12.10 10.15
CA SER A 201 -6.06 -13.27 9.84
C SER A 201 -5.69 -13.42 8.36
N ASN A 202 -6.28 -12.65 7.45
CA ASN A 202 -6.06 -12.81 6.01
C ASN A 202 -4.73 -12.17 5.57
N ALA A 203 -3.96 -12.90 4.77
CA ALA A 203 -2.69 -12.44 4.19
C ALA A 203 -2.81 -11.18 3.31
N TRP A 204 -4.00 -10.77 2.92
CA TRP A 204 -4.29 -9.58 2.09
C TRP A 204 -4.73 -8.36 2.90
N THR A 205 -4.88 -8.51 4.23
CA THR A 205 -5.35 -7.45 5.12
C THR A 205 -4.46 -6.21 5.01
N LEU A 206 -5.08 -5.04 4.84
CA LEU A 206 -4.38 -3.76 4.74
C LEU A 206 -3.60 -3.44 6.02
N SER A 207 -4.24 -3.58 7.17
CA SER A 207 -3.70 -3.09 8.45
C SER A 207 -3.48 -4.23 9.43
N VAL A 208 -2.21 -4.62 9.60
CA VAL A 208 -1.74 -5.62 10.56
C VAL A 208 -0.47 -5.10 11.22
N SER A 209 -0.47 -4.99 12.55
CA SER A 209 0.68 -4.46 13.29
C SER A 209 1.00 -5.26 14.55
N ASN A 210 2.20 -5.03 15.11
CA ASN A 210 2.61 -5.50 16.44
C ASN A 210 2.31 -4.46 17.54
N HIS A 211 1.59 -3.38 17.22
CA HIS A 211 1.18 -2.42 18.23
C HIS A 211 0.03 -3.00 19.07
N PRO A 212 0.09 -2.95 20.41
CA PRO A 212 -0.98 -3.44 21.25
C PRO A 212 -2.32 -2.75 20.94
N GLY A 213 -3.35 -3.56 20.69
CA GLY A 213 -4.73 -3.10 20.57
C GLY A 213 -5.17 -2.57 19.19
N GLY A 214 -4.29 -2.46 18.19
CA GLY A 214 -4.69 -1.94 16.88
C GLY A 214 -3.54 -1.71 15.91
N ALA A 215 -3.78 -0.89 14.89
CA ALA A 215 -2.80 -0.51 13.87
C ALA A 215 -2.92 0.97 13.49
N ASN A 216 -1.82 1.57 13.06
CA ASN A 216 -1.85 2.92 12.50
C ASN A 216 -2.31 2.87 11.04
N VAL A 217 -3.04 3.91 10.64
CA VAL A 217 -3.45 4.16 9.26
C VAL A 217 -3.20 5.63 8.93
N ALA A 218 -2.84 5.93 7.69
CA ALA A 218 -2.86 7.31 7.18
C ALA A 218 -4.10 7.53 6.32
N LYS A 219 -4.75 8.65 6.50
CA LYS A 219 -5.87 9.10 5.68
C LYS A 219 -5.39 9.92 4.48
N VAL A 220 -6.26 10.14 3.52
CA VAL A 220 -5.90 10.88 2.30
C VAL A 220 -5.51 12.34 2.58
N ASP A 221 -6.03 12.96 3.63
CA ASP A 221 -5.64 14.30 4.07
C ASP A 221 -4.24 14.37 4.73
N GLY A 222 -3.55 13.23 4.86
CA GLY A 222 -2.24 13.11 5.50
C GLY A 222 -2.29 12.92 7.02
N SER A 223 -3.45 12.97 7.65
CA SER A 223 -3.59 12.65 9.08
C SER A 223 -3.31 11.17 9.33
N VAL A 224 -2.75 10.87 10.51
CA VAL A 224 -2.49 9.50 10.95
C VAL A 224 -3.32 9.20 12.19
N ALA A 225 -4.10 8.12 12.14
CA ALA A 225 -4.94 7.64 13.22
C ALA A 225 -4.54 6.24 13.65
N PHE A 226 -4.81 5.92 14.92
CA PHE A 226 -4.71 4.55 15.44
C PHE A 226 -6.11 3.94 15.49
N LEU A 227 -6.32 2.88 14.74
CA LEU A 227 -7.58 2.15 14.72
C LEU A 227 -7.46 0.92 15.62
N THR A 228 -8.46 0.71 16.47
CA THR A 228 -8.50 -0.42 17.41
C THR A 228 -8.93 -1.71 16.73
N ASN A 229 -8.56 -2.86 17.31
CA ASN A 229 -9.01 -4.18 16.85
C ASN A 229 -10.53 -4.33 16.93
N SER A 230 -11.19 -3.57 17.80
CA SER A 230 -12.65 -3.58 18.03
C SER A 230 -13.42 -2.60 17.14
N ILE A 231 -12.76 -1.96 16.16
CA ILE A 231 -13.45 -1.07 15.23
C ILE A 231 -14.65 -1.76 14.59
N ASN A 232 -15.75 -1.05 14.45
CA ASN A 232 -16.90 -1.53 13.70
C ASN A 232 -16.46 -1.91 12.27
N VAL A 233 -16.75 -3.14 11.86
CA VAL A 233 -16.34 -3.68 10.54
C VAL A 233 -16.92 -2.86 9.39
N THR A 234 -18.16 -2.39 9.56
CA THR A 234 -18.82 -1.55 8.55
C THR A 234 -18.17 -0.18 8.46
N ALA A 235 -17.84 0.44 9.60
CA ALA A 235 -17.09 1.70 9.65
C ALA A 235 -15.74 1.57 8.93
N TYR A 236 -14.95 0.54 9.28
CA TYR A 236 -13.66 0.29 8.64
C TYR A 236 -13.80 0.03 7.14
N ARG A 237 -14.85 -0.70 6.72
CA ARG A 237 -15.15 -0.97 5.33
C ARG A 237 -15.42 0.31 4.54
N TYR A 238 -16.19 1.25 5.09
CA TYR A 238 -16.46 2.54 4.44
C TYR A 238 -15.21 3.43 4.39
N MET A 239 -14.41 3.45 5.45
CA MET A 239 -13.16 4.22 5.49
C MET A 239 -12.13 3.82 4.42
N ILE A 240 -12.18 2.64 3.87
CA ILE A 240 -11.22 2.18 2.84
C ILE A 240 -11.70 2.35 1.41
N GLN A 241 -12.92 2.84 1.21
CA GLN A 241 -13.50 3.17 -0.10
C GLN A 241 -13.39 4.67 -0.35
N ILE A 242 -13.49 5.08 -1.61
CA ILE A 242 -13.32 6.48 -2.01
C ILE A 242 -14.61 7.11 -2.52
N ASP A 243 -15.64 6.29 -2.81
CA ASP A 243 -16.80 6.71 -3.60
C ASP A 243 -18.07 5.88 -3.30
N ASP A 244 -18.25 5.40 -2.08
CA ASP A 244 -19.45 4.62 -1.72
C ASP A 244 -20.62 5.47 -1.20
N GLY A 245 -20.36 6.73 -0.87
CA GLY A 245 -21.37 7.69 -0.41
C GLY A 245 -21.99 7.33 0.94
N GLN A 246 -21.35 6.45 1.72
CA GLN A 246 -21.89 5.98 2.98
C GLN A 246 -21.41 6.82 4.16
N VAL A 247 -22.30 7.01 5.13
CA VAL A 247 -21.93 7.64 6.40
C VAL A 247 -21.25 6.59 7.27
N ILE A 248 -20.07 6.94 7.81
CA ILE A 248 -19.32 6.07 8.72
C ILE A 248 -20.11 5.95 10.02
N PRO A 249 -20.55 4.75 10.41
CA PRO A 249 -21.23 4.56 11.68
C PRO A 249 -20.26 4.74 12.86
N ASP A 250 -20.79 5.19 13.99
CA ASP A 250 -20.09 5.34 15.26
C ASP A 250 -19.51 4.02 15.80
#